data_29a9acb828f974945482b73cb17e4b95
#
_entry.id   29a9acb828f974945482b73cb17e4b95
#
_cell.length_a   1.000
_cell.length_b   1.000
_cell.length_c   1.000
_cell.angle_alpha   90.00
_cell.angle_beta   90.00
_cell.angle_gamma   90.00
#
_symmetry.space_group_name_H-M   'P 1'
#
loop_
_entity.id
_entity.type
_entity.pdbx_description
1 polymer ?
#
loop_
_entity_poly.entity_id
_entity_poly.type
_entity_poly.pdbx_seq_one_letter_code
_entity_poly.pdbx_strand_id
1 'polypeptide(L)'
;MTLRVVAVGPLATIQDPGRPGHGAIGVPRGGAVDRGALTMANRLVGNPDDAAGLEVLLGGLGLRIDEPVVVALAGAPVPVRVDGRAVDPAGPIALSAGAELVVGRALHGLRSYLAVRGGIVTEQTLGSASSSPTSGLGPPPLAVGDRLRVGAARAAASPSGWVDADPAYRWGSITDLRVVLGPRDDWFTADALETLRHTEWEVSADLDRVGVRLSGPAL
;
A
#
# COMPACT_ATOMS: atom_id res chain seq x y z
N MET A 1 -21.99 -5.06 -2.92
CA MET A 1 -21.38 -5.13 -1.58
C MET A 1 -20.67 -3.84 -1.29
N THR A 2 -20.77 -3.31 -0.06
CA THR A 2 -20.13 -2.04 0.33
C THR A 2 -19.42 -2.16 1.68
N LEU A 3 -18.38 -1.35 1.86
CA LEU A 3 -17.68 -1.10 3.12
C LEU A 3 -17.83 0.37 3.44
N ARG A 4 -17.98 0.73 4.71
CA ARG A 4 -18.05 2.11 5.14
C ARG A 4 -16.79 2.48 5.92
N VAL A 5 -16.17 3.59 5.57
CA VAL A 5 -15.02 4.14 6.29
C VAL A 5 -15.51 4.79 7.59
N VAL A 6 -15.05 4.31 8.73
CA VAL A 6 -15.43 4.84 10.06
C VAL A 6 -14.28 5.55 10.77
N ALA A 7 -13.06 5.29 10.36
CA ALA A 7 -11.87 6.01 10.79
C ALA A 7 -10.84 6.05 9.66
N VAL A 8 -10.05 7.10 9.62
CA VAL A 8 -8.93 7.26 8.67
C VAL A 8 -7.73 7.72 9.49
N GLY A 9 -6.59 7.06 9.29
CA GLY A 9 -5.31 7.50 9.85
C GLY A 9 -4.78 8.75 9.11
N PRO A 10 -3.47 8.94 9.07
CA PRO A 10 -2.87 10.08 8.38
C PRO A 10 -3.24 10.16 6.90
N LEU A 11 -3.33 9.01 6.22
CA LEU A 11 -3.72 8.93 4.82
C LEU A 11 -4.15 7.50 4.47
N ALA A 12 -5.28 7.36 3.80
CA ALA A 12 -5.71 6.14 3.15
C ALA A 12 -6.19 6.45 1.73
N THR A 13 -5.76 5.66 0.74
CA THR A 13 -6.07 5.89 -0.67
C THR A 13 -6.39 4.58 -1.38
N ILE A 14 -7.22 4.64 -2.42
CA ILE A 14 -7.41 3.51 -3.34
C ILE A 14 -6.19 3.44 -4.25
N GLN A 15 -5.61 2.26 -4.39
CA GLN A 15 -4.43 2.03 -5.23
C GLN A 15 -4.56 0.74 -6.03
N ASP A 16 -4.02 0.79 -7.25
CA ASP A 16 -3.81 -0.33 -8.15
C ASP A 16 -2.36 -0.29 -8.70
N PRO A 17 -1.96 -1.00 -9.73
CA PRO A 17 -0.61 -0.88 -10.32
C PRO A 17 -0.28 0.49 -10.96
N GLY A 18 -1.26 1.40 -11.05
CA GLY A 18 -1.09 2.73 -11.64
C GLY A 18 -1.37 2.78 -13.14
N ARG A 19 -1.07 3.93 -13.77
CA ARG A 19 -1.36 4.29 -15.16
C ARG A 19 -0.08 4.46 -15.99
N PRO A 20 0.53 3.34 -16.44
CA PRO A 20 1.75 3.41 -17.26
C PRO A 20 1.46 3.97 -18.66
N GLY A 21 2.50 4.47 -19.34
CA GLY A 21 2.41 4.90 -20.75
C GLY A 21 2.07 6.36 -20.97
N HIS A 22 1.81 7.14 -19.93
CA HIS A 22 1.38 8.54 -20.04
C HIS A 22 2.49 9.57 -19.72
N GLY A 23 3.74 9.12 -19.58
CA GLY A 23 4.87 10.00 -19.26
C GLY A 23 5.11 11.11 -20.28
N ALA A 24 4.87 10.85 -21.57
CA ALA A 24 5.03 11.83 -22.65
C ALA A 24 4.11 13.06 -22.51
N ILE A 25 2.99 12.93 -21.81
CA ILE A 25 2.06 14.03 -21.51
C ILE A 25 2.19 14.52 -20.04
N GLY A 26 3.30 14.17 -19.37
CA GLY A 26 3.58 14.63 -18.00
C GLY A 26 2.79 13.92 -16.91
N VAL A 27 2.10 12.82 -17.21
CA VAL A 27 1.33 12.06 -16.21
C VAL A 27 2.21 10.97 -15.58
N PRO A 28 2.45 11.03 -14.26
CA PRO A 28 3.23 10.01 -13.58
C PRO A 28 2.47 8.67 -13.53
N ARG A 29 3.21 7.58 -13.51
CA ARG A 29 2.62 6.24 -13.43
C ARG A 29 1.69 6.08 -12.21
N GLY A 30 2.05 6.64 -11.05
CA GLY A 30 1.28 6.46 -9.82
C GLY A 30 1.17 4.99 -9.39
N GLY A 31 0.04 4.64 -8.78
CA GLY A 31 -0.20 3.30 -8.25
C GLY A 31 0.34 3.10 -6.84
N ALA A 32 0.21 1.88 -6.31
CA ALA A 32 0.77 1.50 -5.03
C ALA A 32 2.28 1.76 -4.97
N VAL A 33 2.76 2.31 -3.86
CA VAL A 33 4.21 2.53 -3.64
C VAL A 33 4.92 1.19 -3.56
N ASP A 34 4.40 0.27 -2.74
CA ASP A 34 4.85 -1.12 -2.71
C ASP A 34 3.85 -2.01 -3.47
N ARG A 35 4.13 -2.19 -4.76
CA ARG A 35 3.28 -3.03 -5.62
C ARG A 35 3.33 -4.49 -5.23
N GLY A 36 4.47 -4.96 -4.74
CA GLY A 36 4.63 -6.33 -4.28
C GLY A 36 3.69 -6.63 -3.12
N ALA A 37 3.61 -5.73 -2.15
CA ALA A 37 2.70 -5.88 -1.03
C ALA A 37 1.23 -5.83 -1.45
N LEU A 38 0.82 -4.92 -2.36
CA LEU A 38 -0.54 -4.90 -2.87
C LEU A 38 -0.88 -6.19 -3.64
N THR A 39 0.02 -6.66 -4.51
CA THR A 39 -0.12 -7.93 -5.24
C THR A 39 -0.28 -9.10 -4.27
N MET A 40 0.54 -9.15 -3.22
CA MET A 40 0.47 -10.18 -2.20
C MET A 40 -0.88 -10.18 -1.47
N ALA A 41 -1.34 -9.01 -1.01
CA ALA A 41 -2.64 -8.88 -0.38
C ALA A 41 -3.78 -9.35 -1.31
N ASN A 42 -3.72 -9.01 -2.60
CA ASN A 42 -4.68 -9.46 -3.60
C ASN A 42 -4.68 -10.99 -3.79
N ARG A 43 -3.50 -11.60 -3.88
CA ARG A 43 -3.37 -13.07 -4.01
C ARG A 43 -3.93 -13.80 -2.78
N LEU A 44 -3.71 -13.27 -1.58
CA LEU A 44 -4.26 -13.84 -0.34
C LEU A 44 -5.79 -13.94 -0.35
N VAL A 45 -6.49 -12.97 -0.94
CA VAL A 45 -7.96 -13.01 -1.07
C VAL A 45 -8.45 -13.61 -2.38
N GLY A 46 -7.55 -14.07 -3.26
CA GLY A 46 -7.89 -14.65 -4.57
C GLY A 46 -8.34 -13.61 -5.59
N ASN A 47 -7.86 -12.38 -5.50
CA ASN A 47 -8.05 -11.35 -6.52
C ASN A 47 -6.99 -11.48 -7.65
N PRO A 48 -7.25 -10.90 -8.82
CA PRO A 48 -6.19 -10.59 -9.78
C PRO A 48 -5.11 -9.68 -9.16
N ASP A 49 -3.88 -9.81 -9.63
CA ASP A 49 -2.73 -9.05 -9.13
C ASP A 49 -2.91 -7.52 -9.27
N ASP A 50 -3.69 -7.10 -10.24
CA ASP A 50 -3.97 -5.71 -10.60
C ASP A 50 -5.26 -5.15 -9.96
N ALA A 51 -5.95 -5.92 -9.14
CA ALA A 51 -7.15 -5.44 -8.47
C ALA A 51 -6.83 -4.26 -7.54
N ALA A 52 -7.72 -3.27 -7.55
CA ALA A 52 -7.56 -2.13 -6.65
C ALA A 52 -7.83 -2.54 -5.19
N GLY A 53 -6.97 -2.04 -4.30
CA GLY A 53 -7.06 -2.18 -2.86
C GLY A 53 -6.85 -0.84 -2.16
N LEU A 54 -6.63 -0.89 -0.86
CA LEU A 54 -6.38 0.31 -0.06
C LEU A 54 -4.91 0.35 0.38
N GLU A 55 -4.26 1.48 0.15
CA GLU A 55 -2.96 1.80 0.72
C GLU A 55 -3.18 2.68 1.95
N VAL A 56 -2.64 2.26 3.09
CA VAL A 56 -2.84 2.91 4.39
C VAL A 56 -1.49 3.35 4.94
N LEU A 57 -1.32 4.65 5.14
CA LEU A 57 -0.12 5.24 5.71
C LEU A 57 -0.19 5.19 7.24
N LEU A 58 0.79 4.56 7.87
CA LEU A 58 0.95 4.45 9.34
C LEU A 58 -0.23 3.80 10.07
N GLY A 59 -1.21 3.24 9.36
CA GLY A 59 -2.40 2.63 9.97
C GLY A 59 -3.51 3.61 10.33
N GLY A 60 -4.40 3.22 11.24
CA GLY A 60 -5.53 4.05 11.71
C GLY A 60 -6.79 3.94 10.85
N LEU A 61 -6.85 3.03 9.89
CA LEU A 61 -8.06 2.79 9.08
C LEU A 61 -9.07 1.95 9.87
N GLY A 62 -10.31 2.43 9.92
CA GLY A 62 -11.47 1.69 10.43
C GLY A 62 -12.51 1.49 9.33
N LEU A 63 -13.00 0.26 9.19
CA LEU A 63 -14.03 -0.08 8.22
C LEU A 63 -15.20 -0.80 8.89
N ARG A 64 -16.42 -0.39 8.59
CA ARG A 64 -17.65 -1.12 8.91
C ARG A 64 -18.08 -1.94 7.69
N ILE A 65 -18.40 -3.19 7.94
CA ILE A 65 -18.71 -4.19 6.90
C ILE A 65 -20.22 -4.25 6.73
N ASP A 66 -20.74 -3.88 5.55
CA ASP A 66 -22.19 -3.94 5.29
C ASP A 66 -22.65 -5.37 4.92
N GLU A 67 -21.80 -6.16 4.23
CA GLU A 67 -22.08 -7.53 3.80
C GLU A 67 -20.84 -8.42 4.02
N PRO A 68 -20.99 -9.74 4.26
CA PRO A 68 -19.85 -10.61 4.52
C PRO A 68 -18.77 -10.53 3.46
N VAL A 69 -17.50 -10.44 3.86
CA VAL A 69 -16.37 -10.26 2.96
C VAL A 69 -15.10 -10.90 3.53
N VAL A 70 -14.16 -11.21 2.63
CA VAL A 70 -12.82 -11.63 3.03
C VAL A 70 -11.83 -10.51 2.68
N VAL A 71 -10.96 -10.19 3.61
CA VAL A 71 -9.89 -9.21 3.43
C VAL A 71 -8.53 -9.83 3.75
N ALA A 72 -7.47 -9.24 3.27
CA ALA A 72 -6.10 -9.57 3.67
C ALA A 72 -5.23 -8.32 3.70
N LEU A 73 -4.18 -8.38 4.52
CA LEU A 73 -3.22 -7.29 4.65
C LEU A 73 -1.81 -7.78 4.26
N ALA A 74 -1.02 -6.86 3.72
CA ALA A 74 0.41 -7.06 3.46
C ALA A 74 1.15 -5.71 3.58
N GLY A 75 2.48 -5.74 3.49
CA GLY A 75 3.33 -4.55 3.64
C GLY A 75 3.74 -4.33 5.10
N ALA A 76 3.74 -3.08 5.56
CA ALA A 76 4.10 -2.76 6.93
C ALA A 76 3.24 -3.53 7.94
N PRO A 77 3.84 -4.24 8.91
CA PRO A 77 3.10 -5.02 9.89
C PRO A 77 2.27 -4.11 10.79
N VAL A 78 1.01 -4.44 10.92
CA VAL A 78 0.02 -3.69 11.70
C VAL A 78 -0.75 -4.63 12.62
N PRO A 79 -1.07 -4.23 13.86
CA PRO A 79 -2.05 -4.96 14.65
C PRO A 79 -3.45 -4.76 14.04
N VAL A 80 -4.21 -5.85 13.97
CA VAL A 80 -5.57 -5.82 13.41
C VAL A 80 -6.58 -6.26 14.48
N ARG A 81 -7.72 -5.59 14.51
CA ARG A 81 -8.83 -5.94 15.38
C ARG A 81 -10.12 -6.08 14.58
N VAL A 82 -10.91 -7.06 14.96
CA VAL A 82 -12.29 -7.23 14.47
C VAL A 82 -13.21 -7.20 15.69
N ASP A 83 -14.16 -6.28 15.72
CA ASP A 83 -15.08 -6.06 16.86
C ASP A 83 -14.31 -5.93 18.19
N GLY A 84 -13.21 -5.19 18.18
CA GLY A 84 -12.35 -4.97 19.33
C GLY A 84 -11.40 -6.12 19.69
N ARG A 85 -11.56 -7.31 19.10
CA ARG A 85 -10.70 -8.48 19.34
C ARG A 85 -9.52 -8.51 18.40
N ALA A 86 -8.33 -8.79 18.92
CA ALA A 86 -7.14 -8.95 18.09
C ALA A 86 -7.29 -10.19 17.19
N VAL A 87 -6.89 -10.04 15.93
CA VAL A 87 -6.86 -11.12 14.94
C VAL A 87 -5.47 -11.17 14.30
N ASP A 88 -5.06 -12.37 13.89
CA ASP A 88 -3.80 -12.56 13.16
C ASP A 88 -3.96 -12.07 11.71
N PRO A 89 -3.17 -11.07 11.26
CA PRO A 89 -3.23 -10.57 9.89
C PRO A 89 -2.42 -11.39 8.88
N ALA A 90 -1.76 -12.47 9.30
CA ALA A 90 -0.87 -13.25 8.42
C ALA A 90 -1.60 -13.99 7.28
N GLY A 91 -2.92 -14.01 7.29
CA GLY A 91 -3.74 -14.66 6.27
C GLY A 91 -5.03 -13.91 5.97
N PRO A 92 -5.91 -14.52 5.14
CA PRO A 92 -7.22 -13.98 4.88
C PRO A 92 -8.09 -13.93 6.15
N ILE A 93 -8.76 -12.80 6.35
CA ILE A 93 -9.68 -12.56 7.48
C ILE A 93 -11.10 -12.53 6.94
N ALA A 94 -11.94 -13.45 7.38
CA ALA A 94 -13.36 -13.45 7.07
C ALA A 94 -14.09 -12.49 8.02
N LEU A 95 -14.87 -11.58 7.46
CA LEU A 95 -15.63 -10.57 8.20
C LEU A 95 -17.12 -10.75 7.93
N SER A 96 -17.92 -10.76 9.00
CA SER A 96 -19.37 -10.82 8.91
C SER A 96 -20.00 -9.45 8.66
N ALA A 97 -21.23 -9.42 8.19
CA ALA A 97 -22.01 -8.19 8.12
C ALA A 97 -22.14 -7.54 9.52
N GLY A 98 -21.98 -6.22 9.58
CA GLY A 98 -21.98 -5.44 10.80
C GLY A 98 -20.65 -5.41 11.55
N ALA A 99 -19.67 -6.25 11.20
CA ALA A 99 -18.35 -6.24 11.84
C ALA A 99 -17.60 -4.91 11.60
N GLU A 100 -16.76 -4.57 12.56
CA GLU A 100 -15.84 -3.43 12.47
C GLU A 100 -14.39 -3.93 12.42
N LEU A 101 -13.71 -3.63 11.32
CA LEU A 101 -12.29 -3.89 11.14
C LEU A 101 -11.50 -2.63 11.49
N VAL A 102 -10.50 -2.77 12.34
CA VAL A 102 -9.56 -1.69 12.69
C VAL A 102 -8.14 -2.13 12.37
N VAL A 103 -7.49 -1.38 11.49
CA VAL A 103 -6.07 -1.48 11.17
C VAL A 103 -5.31 -0.53 12.09
N GLY A 104 -4.58 -1.06 13.04
CA GLY A 104 -3.83 -0.28 14.02
C GLY A 104 -2.59 0.38 13.44
N ARG A 105 -1.83 1.06 14.29
CA ARG A 105 -0.60 1.76 13.87
C ARG A 105 0.46 0.76 13.43
N ALA A 106 1.18 1.08 12.34
CA ALA A 106 2.29 0.27 11.86
C ALA A 106 3.37 0.13 12.94
N LEU A 107 3.84 -1.10 13.12
CA LEU A 107 4.90 -1.43 14.08
C LEU A 107 6.27 -1.04 13.50
N HIS A 108 6.45 -1.26 12.21
CA HIS A 108 7.63 -0.91 11.41
C HIS A 108 7.17 -0.53 10.00
N GLY A 109 8.00 0.22 9.28
CA GLY A 109 7.66 0.69 7.95
C GLY A 109 6.54 1.73 7.96
N LEU A 110 6.00 2.04 6.78
CA LEU A 110 5.08 3.16 6.64
C LEU A 110 3.73 2.76 6.06
N ARG A 111 3.69 1.83 5.11
CA ARG A 111 2.49 1.53 4.32
C ARG A 111 2.09 0.08 4.44
N SER A 112 0.85 -0.12 4.77
CA SER A 112 0.17 -1.41 4.68
C SER A 112 -0.89 -1.36 3.57
N TYR A 113 -1.16 -2.51 3.00
CA TYR A 113 -2.11 -2.68 1.90
C TYR A 113 -3.20 -3.63 2.34
N LEU A 114 -4.44 -3.20 2.17
CA LEU A 114 -5.62 -4.00 2.45
C LEU A 114 -6.31 -4.33 1.14
N ALA A 115 -6.33 -5.62 0.80
CA ALA A 115 -7.13 -6.15 -0.29
C ALA A 115 -8.47 -6.66 0.23
N VAL A 116 -9.49 -6.48 -0.57
CA VAL A 116 -10.85 -6.98 -0.31
C VAL A 116 -11.19 -7.93 -1.44
N ARG A 117 -11.67 -9.13 -1.13
CA ARG A 117 -12.07 -10.10 -2.15
C ARG A 117 -13.12 -9.50 -3.07
N GLY A 118 -12.83 -9.49 -4.38
CA GLY A 118 -13.60 -8.80 -5.42
C GLY A 118 -13.02 -7.46 -5.84
N GLY A 119 -12.03 -6.92 -5.11
CA GLY A 119 -11.39 -5.64 -5.38
C GLY A 119 -12.28 -4.43 -5.09
N ILE A 120 -11.66 -3.27 -4.93
CA ILE A 120 -12.38 -2.00 -4.79
C ILE A 120 -12.76 -1.49 -6.18
N VAL A 121 -14.03 -1.13 -6.36
CA VAL A 121 -14.57 -0.61 -7.62
C VAL A 121 -14.76 0.90 -7.51
N THR A 122 -14.06 1.62 -8.35
CA THR A 122 -14.19 3.07 -8.47
C THR A 122 -14.03 3.48 -9.94
N GLU A 123 -14.30 4.73 -10.24
CA GLU A 123 -14.03 5.32 -11.55
C GLU A 123 -12.53 5.27 -11.85
N GLN A 124 -12.19 4.93 -13.08
CA GLN A 124 -10.80 4.87 -13.54
C GLN A 124 -10.45 6.14 -14.32
N THR A 125 -9.27 6.66 -14.04
CA THR A 125 -8.68 7.77 -14.80
C THR A 125 -7.46 7.25 -15.54
N LEU A 126 -7.48 7.36 -16.88
CA LEU A 126 -6.42 6.83 -17.76
C LEU A 126 -6.11 5.34 -17.48
N GLY A 127 -7.17 4.54 -17.32
CA GLY A 127 -7.09 3.09 -17.13
C GLY A 127 -6.66 2.64 -15.72
N SER A 128 -6.62 3.54 -14.73
CA SER A 128 -6.23 3.21 -13.35
C SER A 128 -7.21 3.77 -12.33
N ALA A 129 -7.49 2.97 -11.31
CA ALA A 129 -8.26 3.34 -10.11
C ALA A 129 -7.39 4.05 -9.06
N SER A 130 -6.07 4.19 -9.30
CA SER A 130 -5.18 4.73 -8.29
C SER A 130 -5.38 6.22 -8.04
N SER A 131 -5.43 6.58 -6.76
CA SER A 131 -5.37 7.94 -6.26
C SER A 131 -3.97 8.52 -6.42
N SER A 132 -3.89 9.74 -6.92
CA SER A 132 -2.65 10.52 -7.00
C SER A 132 -2.89 11.94 -6.47
N PRO A 133 -2.80 12.14 -5.15
CA PRO A 133 -3.08 13.44 -4.53
C PRO A 133 -2.23 14.57 -5.10
N THR A 134 -0.97 14.29 -5.46
CA THR A 134 -0.04 15.29 -6.02
C THR A 134 -0.46 15.80 -7.40
N SER A 135 -1.02 14.93 -8.25
CA SER A 135 -1.47 15.30 -9.61
C SER A 135 -2.97 15.53 -9.71
N GLY A 136 -3.74 15.30 -8.64
CA GLY A 136 -5.19 15.39 -8.65
C GLY A 136 -5.91 14.33 -9.49
N LEU A 137 -5.21 13.26 -9.89
CA LEU A 137 -5.77 12.19 -10.73
C LEU A 137 -6.29 11.04 -9.89
N GLY A 138 -7.40 10.44 -10.36
CA GLY A 138 -8.07 9.32 -9.68
C GLY A 138 -8.92 9.79 -8.49
N PRO A 139 -9.42 8.84 -7.67
CA PRO A 139 -10.28 9.17 -6.54
C PRO A 139 -9.51 9.96 -5.47
N PRO A 140 -10.20 10.84 -4.71
CA PRO A 140 -9.58 11.54 -3.59
C PRO A 140 -9.13 10.57 -2.49
N PRO A 141 -8.28 11.01 -1.55
CA PRO A 141 -8.04 10.28 -0.32
C PRO A 141 -9.34 9.97 0.41
N LEU A 142 -9.39 8.82 1.09
CA LEU A 142 -10.56 8.39 1.83
C LEU A 142 -10.86 9.33 3.01
N ALA A 143 -12.14 9.55 3.24
CA ALA A 143 -12.67 10.29 4.37
C ALA A 143 -13.64 9.43 5.19
N VAL A 144 -13.84 9.78 6.46
CA VAL A 144 -14.86 9.16 7.30
C VAL A 144 -16.24 9.37 6.68
N GLY A 145 -17.01 8.30 6.57
CA GLY A 145 -18.32 8.28 5.93
C GLY A 145 -18.32 7.77 4.49
N ASP A 146 -17.16 7.66 3.86
CA ASP A 146 -17.06 7.12 2.50
C ASP A 146 -17.58 5.69 2.42
N ARG A 147 -18.21 5.38 1.27
CA ARG A 147 -18.68 4.04 0.94
C ARG A 147 -17.87 3.46 -0.20
N LEU A 148 -17.16 2.40 0.08
CA LEU A 148 -16.34 1.69 -0.87
C LEU A 148 -17.15 0.57 -1.50
N ARG A 149 -17.33 0.61 -2.81
CA ARG A 149 -17.96 -0.47 -3.57
C ARG A 149 -16.95 -1.60 -3.77
N VAL A 150 -17.39 -2.83 -3.54
CA VAL A 150 -16.58 -4.03 -3.75
C VAL A 150 -17.16 -4.79 -4.94
N GLY A 151 -16.30 -5.22 -5.83
CA GLY A 151 -16.65 -5.96 -7.03
C GLY A 151 -17.07 -7.41 -6.73
N ALA A 152 -17.49 -8.11 -7.76
CA ALA A 152 -17.79 -9.52 -7.66
C ALA A 152 -16.50 -10.35 -7.51
N ALA A 153 -16.49 -11.25 -6.54
CA ALA A 153 -15.41 -12.22 -6.42
C ALA A 153 -15.41 -13.18 -7.62
N ARG A 154 -14.24 -13.45 -8.19
CA ARG A 154 -14.13 -14.50 -9.22
C ARG A 154 -14.26 -15.87 -8.55
N ALA A 155 -15.18 -16.70 -9.07
CA ALA A 155 -15.48 -18.01 -8.49
C ALA A 155 -14.30 -19.01 -8.53
N ALA A 156 -13.32 -18.80 -9.38
CA ALA A 156 -12.23 -19.75 -9.65
C ALA A 156 -10.96 -19.54 -8.80
N ALA A 157 -10.82 -18.42 -8.09
CA ALA A 157 -9.63 -18.16 -7.31
C ALA A 157 -9.87 -18.53 -5.82
N SER A 158 -9.35 -19.66 -5.41
CA SER A 158 -9.23 -19.95 -3.99
C SER A 158 -8.22 -18.97 -3.37
N PRO A 159 -8.49 -18.45 -2.17
CA PRO A 159 -7.48 -17.70 -1.43
C PRO A 159 -6.23 -18.58 -1.34
N SER A 160 -5.07 -18.06 -1.75
CA SER A 160 -3.82 -18.76 -1.47
C SER A 160 -3.65 -18.75 0.04
N GLY A 161 -3.38 -19.93 0.61
CA GLY A 161 -3.10 -20.04 2.03
C GLY A 161 -1.96 -19.10 2.46
N TRP A 162 -1.59 -19.16 3.72
CA TRP A 162 -0.55 -18.40 4.41
C TRP A 162 0.61 -18.02 3.50
N VAL A 163 0.94 -16.75 3.49
CA VAL A 163 2.25 -16.30 3.02
C VAL A 163 3.15 -16.35 4.25
N ASP A 164 4.17 -17.19 4.21
CA ASP A 164 5.27 -17.04 5.15
C ASP A 164 5.77 -15.61 5.01
N ALA A 165 5.61 -14.82 6.07
CA ALA A 165 6.29 -13.53 6.15
C ALA A 165 7.76 -13.85 5.88
N ASP A 166 8.34 -13.26 4.83
CA ASP A 166 9.73 -13.53 4.48
C ASP A 166 10.59 -13.32 5.73
N PRO A 167 11.15 -14.39 6.35
CA PRO A 167 11.95 -14.25 7.55
C PRO A 167 13.22 -13.43 7.31
N ALA A 168 13.55 -13.14 6.04
CA ALA A 168 14.62 -12.25 5.66
C ALA A 168 14.27 -10.76 5.84
N TYR A 169 12.99 -10.40 5.97
CA TYR A 169 12.61 -9.05 6.35
C TYR A 169 12.89 -8.81 7.85
N ARG A 170 14.15 -8.80 8.20
CA ARG A 170 14.58 -8.36 9.53
C ARG A 170 14.62 -6.84 9.52
N TRP A 171 13.67 -6.25 10.21
CA TRP A 171 13.67 -4.82 10.49
C TRP A 171 14.82 -4.51 11.44
N GLY A 172 16.02 -4.29 10.88
CA GLY A 172 17.18 -3.79 11.62
C GLY A 172 17.16 -2.27 11.69
N SER A 173 18.01 -1.70 12.54
CA SER A 173 18.27 -0.25 12.54
C SER A 173 18.98 0.20 11.26
N ILE A 174 19.66 -0.71 10.57
CA ILE A 174 20.39 -0.48 9.32
C ILE A 174 19.87 -1.48 8.29
N THR A 175 19.64 -1.01 7.06
CA THR A 175 19.16 -1.83 5.94
C THR A 175 19.97 -1.49 4.70
N ASP A 176 20.53 -2.51 4.06
CA ASP A 176 21.19 -2.36 2.77
C ASP A 176 20.14 -2.21 1.65
N LEU A 177 20.25 -1.12 0.90
CA LEU A 177 19.37 -0.86 -0.24
C LEU A 177 20.16 -1.00 -1.54
N ARG A 178 19.65 -1.83 -2.45
CA ARG A 178 20.15 -1.83 -3.84
C ARG A 178 19.59 -0.61 -4.56
N VAL A 179 20.48 0.20 -5.09
CA VAL A 179 20.13 1.42 -5.81
C VAL A 179 20.51 1.32 -7.28
N VAL A 180 19.76 1.99 -8.12
CA VAL A 180 20.08 2.25 -9.53
C VAL A 180 20.30 3.75 -9.65
N LEU A 181 21.42 4.14 -10.25
CA LEU A 181 21.70 5.56 -10.47
C LEU A 181 20.65 6.18 -11.40
N GLY A 182 20.26 7.39 -11.10
CA GLY A 182 19.35 8.16 -11.93
C GLY A 182 20.00 8.61 -13.25
N PRO A 183 19.21 9.20 -14.17
CA PRO A 183 19.71 9.60 -15.50
C PRO A 183 20.63 10.84 -15.49
N ARG A 184 20.93 11.36 -14.33
CA ARG A 184 21.81 12.53 -14.10
C ARG A 184 22.99 12.20 -13.20
N ASP A 185 23.49 10.97 -13.28
CA ASP A 185 24.69 10.53 -12.59
C ASP A 185 25.95 11.28 -13.08
N ASP A 186 25.92 11.78 -14.32
CA ASP A 186 26.92 12.66 -14.92
C ASP A 186 27.09 14.03 -14.21
N TRP A 187 26.15 14.40 -13.32
CA TRP A 187 26.26 15.63 -12.51
C TRP A 187 27.09 15.43 -11.23
N PHE A 188 27.45 14.21 -10.92
CA PHE A 188 28.19 13.85 -9.70
C PHE A 188 29.60 13.37 -10.06
N THR A 189 30.55 13.64 -9.17
CA THR A 189 31.89 13.08 -9.30
C THR A 189 31.90 11.59 -8.98
N ALA A 190 32.93 10.86 -9.42
CA ALA A 190 33.09 9.46 -9.07
C ALA A 190 33.12 9.25 -7.55
N ASP A 191 33.82 10.15 -6.83
CA ASP A 191 33.92 10.10 -5.36
C ASP A 191 32.55 10.33 -4.68
N ALA A 192 31.71 11.20 -5.24
CA ALA A 192 30.36 11.40 -4.72
C ALA A 192 29.49 10.13 -4.89
N LEU A 193 29.62 9.45 -6.03
CA LEU A 193 28.90 8.19 -6.27
C LEU A 193 29.41 7.06 -5.37
N GLU A 194 30.70 7.00 -5.08
CA GLU A 194 31.25 6.06 -4.11
C GLU A 194 30.80 6.40 -2.68
N THR A 195 30.78 7.67 -2.32
CA THR A 195 30.24 8.14 -1.04
C THR A 195 28.77 7.72 -0.88
N LEU A 196 27.94 7.90 -1.92
CA LEU A 196 26.54 7.49 -1.91
C LEU A 196 26.38 5.99 -1.59
N ARG A 197 27.25 5.15 -2.18
CA ARG A 197 27.14 3.68 -2.09
C ARG A 197 27.68 3.09 -0.80
N HIS A 198 28.67 3.73 -0.19
CA HIS A 198 29.44 3.15 0.90
C HIS A 198 29.26 3.86 2.25
N THR A 199 28.43 4.90 2.29
CA THR A 199 28.14 5.62 3.54
C THR A 199 26.79 5.21 4.10
N GLU A 200 26.68 5.15 5.41
CA GLU A 200 25.39 5.02 6.09
C GLU A 200 24.64 6.35 6.03
N TRP A 201 23.38 6.29 5.61
CA TRP A 201 22.49 7.42 5.46
C TRP A 201 21.33 7.33 6.45
N GLU A 202 20.96 8.44 7.03
CA GLU A 202 19.76 8.51 7.87
C GLU A 202 18.54 8.90 7.01
N VAL A 203 17.45 8.15 7.16
CA VAL A 203 16.18 8.49 6.52
C VAL A 203 15.54 9.64 7.29
N SER A 204 15.36 10.78 6.64
CA SER A 204 14.74 11.95 7.26
C SER A 204 13.21 11.80 7.36
N ALA A 205 12.57 12.69 8.15
CA ALA A 205 11.12 12.76 8.21
C ALA A 205 10.49 13.32 6.91
N ASP A 206 11.28 13.96 6.06
CA ASP A 206 10.86 14.51 4.77
C ASP A 206 10.84 13.43 3.70
N LEU A 207 9.80 12.60 3.74
CA LEU A 207 9.61 11.52 2.78
C LEU A 207 8.14 11.46 2.34
N ASP A 208 7.94 11.12 1.08
CA ASP A 208 6.62 10.98 0.51
C ASP A 208 6.54 9.82 -0.52
N ARG A 209 5.55 9.86 -1.41
CA ARG A 209 5.39 8.88 -2.49
C ARG A 209 6.37 9.09 -3.65
N VAL A 210 7.00 10.26 -3.75
CA VAL A 210 7.90 10.66 -4.83
C VAL A 210 9.34 10.30 -4.49
N GLY A 211 9.72 10.49 -3.22
CA GLY A 211 11.09 10.26 -2.81
C GLY A 211 11.30 10.14 -1.31
N VAL A 212 12.44 9.62 -0.96
CA VAL A 212 12.95 9.55 0.40
C VAL A 212 14.15 10.47 0.49
N ARG A 213 14.10 11.46 1.39
CA ARG A 213 15.23 12.32 1.65
C ARG A 213 16.16 11.68 2.67
N LEU A 214 17.41 11.61 2.32
CA LEU A 214 18.47 11.07 3.17
C LEU A 214 19.30 12.21 3.75
N SER A 215 19.74 12.05 5.00
CA SER A 215 20.69 12.92 5.68
C SER A 215 22.03 12.22 5.78
N GLY A 216 23.12 12.90 5.43
CA GLY A 216 24.48 12.36 5.41
C GLY A 216 25.48 13.38 4.86
N PRO A 217 26.68 12.93 4.47
CA PRO A 217 27.67 13.82 3.86
C PRO A 217 27.16 14.44 2.56
N ALA A 218 27.74 15.60 2.20
CA ALA A 218 27.47 16.19 0.88
C ALA A 218 28.04 15.31 -0.24
N LEU A 219 27.29 15.23 -1.33
CA LEU A 219 27.69 14.51 -2.55
C LEU A 219 28.20 15.47 -3.62
#